data_6ccb00c270748c30140bfff0e8bdeaad
#
_entry.id   6ccb00c270748c30140bfff0e8bdeaad
#
_cell.length_a   1.000
_cell.length_b   1.000
_cell.length_c   1.000
_cell.angle_alpha   90.00
_cell.angle_beta   90.00
_cell.angle_gamma   90.00
#
_symmetry.space_group_name_H-M   'P 1'
#
loop_
_entity.id
_entity.type
_entity.pdbx_description
1 polymer ?
#
loop_
_entity_poly.entity_id
_entity_poly.type
_entity_poly.pdbx_seq_one_letter_code
_entity_poly.pdbx_strand_id
1 'polypeptide(L)'
;MYDILIGRSEADKEKYGIQGSVFIGKHYVKMGQTVSLSNKVYLDVVKSHIVFIVGKRGSGKSYSMGVIAEGIYDLPDEIKKNLAVVMLDTMGIYWTMKYPNNKEKEILDDWELEGKGINVQIFTPVGFYEEYKEKGIPTDFPFSIKTSEINAEEWCMIFNVEITEPIGILIERIINNLKEERNDYDINDIVKAVADDDRSEKNIKDAVENRFLVAGKWGLFS
;
A
#
# COMPACT_ATOMS: atom_id res chain seq x y z
N MET A 1 12.92 -34.01 7.37
CA MET A 1 12.18 -32.74 7.52
C MET A 1 12.08 -32.14 6.13
N TYR A 2 10.94 -31.71 5.66
CA TYR A 2 10.75 -31.15 4.32
C TYR A 2 10.18 -29.74 4.45
N ASP A 3 10.58 -28.84 3.53
CA ASP A 3 10.09 -27.48 3.51
C ASP A 3 8.69 -27.44 2.85
N ILE A 4 7.83 -26.59 3.40
CA ILE A 4 6.48 -26.33 2.85
C ILE A 4 6.57 -25.07 2.00
N LEU A 5 6.27 -25.19 0.71
CA LEU A 5 6.31 -24.08 -0.22
C LEU A 5 4.89 -23.78 -0.72
N ILE A 6 4.39 -22.60 -0.36
CA ILE A 6 3.04 -22.12 -0.71
C ILE A 6 3.12 -21.31 -2.02
N GLY A 7 2.14 -21.49 -2.89
CA GLY A 7 1.99 -20.72 -4.13
C GLY A 7 2.77 -21.26 -5.33
N ARG A 8 3.53 -22.35 -5.21
CA ARG A 8 4.34 -22.91 -6.29
C ARG A 8 3.80 -24.28 -6.76
N SER A 9 3.76 -24.50 -8.08
CA SER A 9 3.41 -25.79 -8.66
C SER A 9 4.46 -26.86 -8.36
N GLU A 10 4.09 -28.14 -8.39
CA GLU A 10 5.05 -29.23 -8.15
C GLU A 10 6.18 -29.23 -9.19
N ALA A 11 5.90 -28.98 -10.46
CA ALA A 11 6.91 -28.87 -11.52
C ALA A 11 7.92 -27.74 -11.26
N ASP A 12 7.46 -26.60 -10.74
CA ASP A 12 8.34 -25.51 -10.39
C ASP A 12 9.12 -25.79 -9.09
N LYS A 13 8.56 -26.55 -8.15
CA LYS A 13 9.27 -27.01 -6.95
C LYS A 13 10.43 -27.93 -7.31
N GLU A 14 10.20 -28.87 -8.24
CA GLU A 14 11.25 -29.76 -8.73
C GLU A 14 12.37 -28.99 -9.42
N LYS A 15 12.02 -27.96 -10.19
CA LYS A 15 12.98 -27.18 -11.00
C LYS A 15 13.76 -26.13 -10.19
N TYR A 16 13.10 -25.42 -9.28
CA TYR A 16 13.66 -24.23 -8.61
C TYR A 16 13.81 -24.42 -7.09
N GLY A 17 13.28 -25.49 -6.51
CA GLY A 17 13.30 -25.67 -5.05
C GLY A 17 12.60 -24.52 -4.34
N ILE A 18 13.30 -23.93 -3.35
CA ILE A 18 12.83 -22.75 -2.59
C ILE A 18 13.38 -21.43 -3.15
N GLN A 19 14.11 -21.45 -4.25
CA GLN A 19 14.66 -20.24 -4.85
C GLN A 19 13.55 -19.24 -5.22
N GLY A 20 13.70 -17.98 -4.83
CA GLY A 20 12.67 -16.95 -5.07
C GLY A 20 11.41 -17.14 -4.21
N SER A 21 11.57 -17.70 -3.02
CA SER A 21 10.52 -17.73 -2.01
C SER A 21 11.02 -17.09 -0.70
N VAL A 22 10.09 -16.57 0.09
CA VAL A 22 10.39 -15.94 1.37
C VAL A 22 9.96 -16.83 2.53
N PHE A 23 10.81 -16.92 3.56
CA PHE A 23 10.48 -17.62 4.79
C PHE A 23 9.43 -16.84 5.58
N ILE A 24 8.28 -17.46 5.84
CA ILE A 24 7.16 -16.80 6.53
C ILE A 24 6.84 -17.44 7.90
N GLY A 25 7.45 -18.55 8.25
CA GLY A 25 7.20 -19.19 9.53
C GLY A 25 7.55 -20.68 9.56
N LYS A 26 7.19 -21.32 10.64
CA LYS A 26 7.34 -22.78 10.84
C LYS A 26 5.98 -23.44 11.07
N HIS A 27 5.80 -24.62 10.56
CA HIS A 27 4.58 -25.41 10.75
C HIS A 27 4.37 -25.76 12.21
N TYR A 28 3.26 -25.30 12.78
CA TYR A 28 2.86 -25.57 14.15
C TYR A 28 2.15 -26.94 14.23
N VAL A 29 2.74 -27.86 14.97
CA VAL A 29 2.17 -29.20 15.17
C VAL A 29 1.91 -29.41 16.66
N LYS A 30 0.65 -29.75 16.99
CA LYS A 30 0.24 -30.12 18.36
C LYS A 30 0.05 -31.62 18.42
N MET A 31 0.86 -32.28 19.21
CA MET A 31 0.75 -33.74 19.52
C MET A 31 0.43 -33.93 21.00
N GLY A 32 -0.86 -34.10 21.31
CA GLY A 32 -1.32 -34.17 22.70
C GLY A 32 -1.06 -32.88 23.46
N GLN A 33 -0.22 -32.95 24.50
CA GLN A 33 0.20 -31.78 25.29
C GLN A 33 1.50 -31.13 24.78
N THR A 34 2.16 -31.73 23.80
CA THR A 34 3.44 -31.25 23.27
C THR A 34 3.17 -30.42 22.00
N VAL A 35 3.84 -29.28 21.95
CA VAL A 35 3.83 -28.37 20.78
C VAL A 35 5.20 -28.45 20.13
N SER A 36 5.24 -28.59 18.80
CA SER A 36 6.46 -28.54 18.02
C SER A 36 6.31 -27.57 16.88
N LEU A 37 7.34 -26.75 16.68
CA LEU A 37 7.54 -25.97 15.45
C LEU A 37 8.41 -26.81 14.53
N SER A 38 7.83 -27.34 13.48
CA SER A 38 8.51 -28.33 12.62
C SER A 38 9.00 -27.68 11.32
N ASN A 39 8.45 -28.07 10.20
CA ASN A 39 8.92 -27.69 8.86
C ASN A 39 8.88 -26.18 8.61
N LYS A 40 9.89 -25.65 7.94
CA LYS A 40 9.90 -24.26 7.47
C LYS A 40 8.83 -24.06 6.41
N VAL A 41 8.15 -22.91 6.47
CA VAL A 41 7.09 -22.52 5.52
C VAL A 41 7.58 -21.32 4.73
N TYR A 42 7.53 -21.46 3.41
CA TYR A 42 7.94 -20.44 2.45
C TYR A 42 6.77 -20.01 1.58
N LEU A 43 6.75 -18.75 1.17
CA LEU A 43 5.81 -18.18 0.21
C LEU A 43 6.55 -17.88 -1.09
N ASP A 44 6.04 -18.37 -2.21
CA ASP A 44 6.54 -18.02 -3.54
C ASP A 44 6.29 -16.52 -3.83
N VAL A 45 7.33 -15.80 -4.29
CA VAL A 45 7.23 -14.39 -4.68
C VAL A 45 7.71 -14.14 -6.11
N VAL A 46 7.98 -15.19 -6.87
CA VAL A 46 8.39 -15.10 -8.28
C VAL A 46 7.17 -15.00 -9.21
N LYS A 47 6.10 -15.71 -8.87
CA LYS A 47 4.84 -15.66 -9.63
C LYS A 47 3.84 -14.74 -8.97
N SER A 48 2.88 -14.25 -9.76
CA SER A 48 1.79 -13.41 -9.25
C SER A 48 0.88 -14.20 -8.32
N HIS A 49 0.70 -13.68 -7.12
CA HIS A 49 -0.20 -14.24 -6.10
C HIS A 49 -1.05 -13.14 -5.48
N ILE A 50 -2.25 -13.50 -5.05
CA ILE A 50 -3.06 -12.69 -4.13
C ILE A 50 -2.97 -13.36 -2.77
N VAL A 51 -2.43 -12.63 -1.78
CA VAL A 51 -2.33 -13.09 -0.39
C VAL A 51 -3.29 -12.28 0.45
N PHE A 52 -4.27 -12.94 1.06
CA PHE A 52 -5.27 -12.28 1.91
C PHE A 52 -5.04 -12.62 3.38
N ILE A 53 -4.58 -11.65 4.18
CA ILE A 53 -4.27 -11.82 5.60
C ILE A 53 -5.42 -11.30 6.44
N VAL A 54 -6.13 -12.19 7.11
CA VAL A 54 -7.34 -11.89 7.89
C VAL A 54 -7.12 -12.17 9.36
N GLY A 55 -7.68 -11.34 10.20
CA GLY A 55 -7.64 -11.53 11.65
C GLY A 55 -8.18 -10.33 12.41
N LYS A 56 -8.53 -10.52 13.68
CA LYS A 56 -8.96 -9.45 14.57
C LYS A 56 -7.82 -8.46 14.89
N ARG A 57 -8.14 -7.33 15.50
CA ARG A 57 -7.13 -6.36 15.95
C ARG A 57 -6.12 -7.04 16.89
N GLY A 58 -4.84 -6.77 16.69
CA GLY A 58 -3.74 -7.36 17.48
C GLY A 58 -3.35 -8.78 17.11
N SER A 59 -3.90 -9.38 16.04
CA SER A 59 -3.59 -10.76 15.62
C SER A 59 -2.32 -10.90 14.76
N GLY A 60 -1.52 -9.85 14.59
CA GLY A 60 -0.26 -9.93 13.85
C GLY A 60 -0.36 -9.73 12.34
N LYS A 61 -1.52 -9.27 11.78
CA LYS A 61 -1.65 -9.06 10.33
C LYS A 61 -0.56 -8.18 9.73
N SER A 62 -0.34 -7.01 10.31
CA SER A 62 0.70 -6.07 9.85
C SER A 62 2.11 -6.65 10.05
N TYR A 63 2.32 -7.42 11.11
CA TYR A 63 3.57 -8.11 11.34
C TYR A 63 3.86 -9.13 10.23
N SER A 64 2.86 -9.93 9.83
CA SER A 64 3.00 -10.88 8.72
C SER A 64 3.30 -10.19 7.39
N MET A 65 2.71 -9.02 7.13
CA MET A 65 3.06 -8.22 5.94
C MET A 65 4.52 -7.74 6.00
N GLY A 66 4.97 -7.28 7.17
CA GLY A 66 6.37 -6.89 7.40
C GLY A 66 7.33 -8.04 7.13
N VAL A 67 7.03 -9.25 7.65
CA VAL A 67 7.84 -10.46 7.42
C VAL A 67 7.99 -10.77 5.93
N ILE A 68 6.92 -10.63 5.14
CA ILE A 68 6.97 -10.84 3.69
C ILE A 68 7.87 -9.78 3.02
N ALA A 69 7.72 -8.52 3.39
CA ALA A 69 8.52 -7.42 2.82
C ALA A 69 10.02 -7.57 3.16
N GLU A 70 10.34 -7.88 4.42
CA GLU A 70 11.71 -8.16 4.86
C GLU A 70 12.29 -9.37 4.14
N GLY A 71 11.50 -10.45 4.00
CA GLY A 71 11.93 -11.65 3.29
C GLY A 71 12.23 -11.39 1.81
N ILE A 72 11.49 -10.48 1.14
CA ILE A 72 11.79 -10.07 -0.23
C ILE A 72 13.09 -9.24 -0.27
N TYR A 73 13.30 -8.37 0.69
CA TYR A 73 14.55 -7.59 0.80
C TYR A 73 15.78 -8.49 0.98
N ASP A 74 15.62 -9.64 1.62
CA ASP A 74 16.69 -10.62 1.89
C ASP A 74 16.96 -11.60 0.76
N LEU A 75 16.17 -11.58 -0.29
CA LEU A 75 16.43 -12.42 -1.46
C LEU A 75 17.80 -12.09 -2.10
N PRO A 76 18.44 -13.08 -2.74
CA PRO A 76 19.66 -12.84 -3.51
C PRO A 76 19.49 -11.71 -4.51
N ASP A 77 20.54 -10.92 -4.74
CA ASP A 77 20.50 -9.72 -5.58
C ASP A 77 20.04 -10.02 -7.02
N GLU A 78 20.36 -11.21 -7.56
CA GLU A 78 19.91 -11.63 -8.90
C GLU A 78 18.38 -11.72 -9.01
N ILE A 79 17.69 -12.01 -7.90
CA ILE A 79 16.24 -12.08 -7.84
C ILE A 79 15.67 -10.72 -7.42
N LYS A 80 16.18 -10.17 -6.32
CA LYS A 80 15.72 -8.93 -5.70
C LYS A 80 15.70 -7.73 -6.67
N LYS A 81 16.71 -7.60 -7.53
CA LYS A 81 16.80 -6.51 -8.53
C LYS A 81 15.61 -6.44 -9.50
N ASN A 82 14.84 -7.51 -9.62
CA ASN A 82 13.66 -7.59 -10.49
C ASN A 82 12.34 -7.37 -9.71
N LEU A 83 12.42 -7.11 -8.41
CA LEU A 83 11.26 -6.94 -7.54
C LEU A 83 11.26 -5.54 -6.93
N ALA A 84 10.08 -4.95 -6.83
CA ALA A 84 9.83 -3.74 -6.06
C ALA A 84 8.73 -4.02 -5.04
N VAL A 85 8.93 -3.54 -3.80
CA VAL A 85 7.93 -3.65 -2.75
C VAL A 85 7.36 -2.26 -2.49
N VAL A 86 6.04 -2.12 -2.68
CA VAL A 86 5.31 -0.90 -2.35
C VAL A 86 4.33 -1.22 -1.23
N MET A 87 4.45 -0.53 -0.11
CA MET A 87 3.57 -0.69 1.05
C MET A 87 2.71 0.57 1.23
N LEU A 88 1.39 0.42 1.13
CA LEU A 88 0.44 1.49 1.43
C LEU A 88 0.17 1.47 2.95
N ASP A 89 0.95 2.27 3.68
CA ASP A 89 0.95 2.29 5.14
C ASP A 89 -0.08 3.27 5.71
N THR A 90 -1.34 2.85 5.79
CA THR A 90 -2.43 3.67 6.33
C THR A 90 -2.34 3.90 7.84
N MET A 91 -1.50 3.13 8.54
CA MET A 91 -1.35 3.20 10.01
C MET A 91 -0.04 3.86 10.43
N GLY A 92 0.87 4.12 9.50
CA GLY A 92 2.17 4.73 9.77
C GLY A 92 3.05 3.89 10.70
N ILE A 93 3.19 2.58 10.43
CA ILE A 93 3.93 1.66 11.30
C ILE A 93 5.19 1.08 10.65
N TYR A 94 5.25 1.01 9.32
CA TYR A 94 6.33 0.31 8.62
C TYR A 94 7.63 1.12 8.51
N TRP A 95 7.62 2.42 8.88
CA TRP A 95 8.86 3.19 9.01
C TRP A 95 9.83 2.56 10.02
N THR A 96 9.31 1.80 11.00
CA THR A 96 10.11 1.08 12.00
C THR A 96 11.04 0.05 11.38
N MET A 97 10.77 -0.41 10.14
CA MET A 97 11.64 -1.34 9.40
C MET A 97 13.02 -0.75 9.10
N LYS A 98 13.21 0.59 9.20
CA LYS A 98 14.54 1.21 9.12
C LYS A 98 15.46 0.82 10.27
N TYR A 99 14.91 0.34 11.38
CA TYR A 99 15.65 0.07 12.61
C TYR A 99 15.63 -1.40 12.98
N PRO A 100 16.74 -1.94 13.52
CA PRO A 100 16.77 -3.33 13.96
C PRO A 100 15.83 -3.56 15.16
N ASN A 101 15.20 -4.74 15.21
CA ASN A 101 14.44 -5.15 16.37
C ASN A 101 15.38 -5.60 17.50
N ASN A 102 15.65 -4.68 18.42
CA ASN A 102 16.49 -4.94 19.59
C ASN A 102 15.70 -5.42 20.81
N LYS A 103 14.36 -5.35 20.77
CA LYS A 103 13.51 -5.67 21.94
C LYS A 103 13.28 -7.17 22.10
N GLU A 104 13.24 -7.90 21.00
CA GLU A 104 12.84 -9.30 20.97
C GLU A 104 14.02 -10.20 20.55
N LYS A 105 15.21 -9.87 21.01
CA LYS A 105 16.44 -10.57 20.62
C LYS A 105 16.38 -12.07 20.94
N GLU A 106 15.88 -12.47 22.11
CA GLU A 106 15.74 -13.88 22.51
C GLU A 106 14.82 -14.65 21.56
N ILE A 107 13.70 -14.04 21.13
CA ILE A 107 12.78 -14.66 20.17
C ILE A 107 13.44 -14.79 18.79
N LEU A 108 14.20 -13.79 18.36
CA LEU A 108 14.92 -13.85 17.09
C LEU A 108 15.97 -14.96 17.11
N ASP A 109 16.73 -15.08 18.20
CA ASP A 109 17.73 -16.14 18.38
C ASP A 109 17.09 -17.55 18.34
N ASP A 110 15.92 -17.76 18.96
CA ASP A 110 15.16 -19.02 18.92
C ASP A 110 14.69 -19.36 17.47
N TRP A 111 14.50 -18.34 16.66
CA TRP A 111 14.11 -18.49 15.25
C TRP A 111 15.29 -18.53 14.29
N GLU A 112 16.52 -18.45 14.79
CA GLU A 112 17.74 -18.36 13.99
C GLU A 112 17.72 -17.13 13.06
N LEU A 113 17.16 -16.01 13.56
CA LEU A 113 17.05 -14.74 12.87
C LEU A 113 17.88 -13.66 13.56
N GLU A 114 18.32 -12.68 12.80
CA GLU A 114 19.05 -11.52 13.29
C GLU A 114 18.23 -10.24 13.07
N GLY A 115 18.18 -9.39 14.12
CA GLY A 115 17.53 -8.08 14.02
C GLY A 115 18.36 -7.14 13.17
N LYS A 116 17.81 -6.70 12.05
CA LYS A 116 18.45 -5.72 11.16
C LYS A 116 17.47 -4.66 10.68
N GLY A 117 17.98 -3.49 10.37
CA GLY A 117 17.23 -2.48 9.65
C GLY A 117 17.29 -2.71 8.14
N ILE A 118 16.25 -2.35 7.43
CA ILE A 118 16.23 -2.35 5.97
C ILE A 118 16.10 -0.93 5.42
N ASN A 119 16.67 -0.69 4.26
CA ASN A 119 16.64 0.64 3.64
C ASN A 119 15.29 0.86 2.93
N VAL A 120 14.26 1.20 3.71
CA VAL A 120 12.97 1.61 3.16
C VAL A 120 12.97 3.10 2.83
N GLN A 121 12.33 3.47 1.73
CA GLN A 121 12.06 4.85 1.34
C GLN A 121 10.64 5.21 1.75
N ILE A 122 10.49 6.29 2.51
CA ILE A 122 9.20 6.73 3.05
C ILE A 122 8.74 7.93 2.26
N PHE A 123 7.62 7.76 1.57
CA PHE A 123 6.95 8.82 0.82
C PHE A 123 5.77 9.35 1.64
N THR A 124 5.73 10.66 1.82
CA THR A 124 4.67 11.33 2.57
C THR A 124 3.92 12.30 1.65
N PRO A 125 2.57 12.38 1.74
CA PRO A 125 1.82 13.38 0.99
C PRO A 125 2.40 14.79 1.19
N VAL A 126 2.54 15.53 0.12
CA VAL A 126 3.23 16.83 0.10
C VAL A 126 2.70 17.81 1.15
N GLY A 127 1.39 17.81 1.41
CA GLY A 127 0.76 18.68 2.40
C GLY A 127 1.13 18.38 3.85
N PHE A 128 1.72 17.21 4.14
CA PHE A 128 2.15 16.80 5.49
C PHE A 128 3.66 16.63 5.62
N TYR A 129 4.40 16.73 4.53
CA TYR A 129 5.82 16.40 4.49
C TYR A 129 6.66 17.27 5.44
N GLU A 130 6.50 18.60 5.40
CA GLU A 130 7.25 19.50 6.27
C GLU A 130 6.82 19.36 7.74
N GLU A 131 5.53 19.21 8.01
CA GLU A 131 5.01 18.97 9.36
C GLU A 131 5.60 17.68 9.97
N TYR A 132 5.71 16.62 9.19
CA TYR A 132 6.30 15.35 9.64
C TYR A 132 7.78 15.50 9.96
N LYS A 133 8.53 16.23 9.12
CA LYS A 133 9.93 16.54 9.37
C LYS A 133 10.12 17.33 10.66
N GLU A 134 9.33 18.37 10.88
CA GLU A 134 9.38 19.20 12.09
C GLU A 134 9.07 18.40 13.35
N LYS A 135 8.13 17.46 13.27
CA LYS A 135 7.76 16.55 14.36
C LYS A 135 8.73 15.39 14.56
N GLY A 136 9.76 15.26 13.73
CA GLY A 136 10.70 14.14 13.77
C GLY A 136 10.08 12.79 13.39
N ILE A 137 8.96 12.80 12.65
CA ILE A 137 8.36 11.59 12.07
C ILE A 137 9.18 11.20 10.83
N PRO A 138 9.67 9.96 10.74
CA PRO A 138 10.49 9.55 9.61
C PRO A 138 9.78 9.72 8.28
N THR A 139 10.41 10.50 7.39
CA THR A 139 9.98 10.71 6.00
C THR A 139 11.19 11.02 5.15
N ASP A 140 11.23 10.52 3.90
CA ASP A 140 12.34 10.72 2.99
C ASP A 140 11.96 11.64 1.83
N PHE A 141 10.79 11.43 1.23
CA PHE A 141 10.38 12.13 0.01
C PHE A 141 8.92 12.61 0.11
N PRO A 142 8.63 13.83 -0.37
CA PRO A 142 7.24 14.22 -0.59
C PRO A 142 6.70 13.51 -1.85
N PHE A 143 5.40 13.26 -1.90
CA PHE A 143 4.72 12.87 -3.12
C PHE A 143 3.37 13.57 -3.25
N SER A 144 2.94 13.75 -4.47
CA SER A 144 1.60 14.24 -4.80
C SER A 144 1.04 13.46 -5.98
N ILE A 145 -0.28 13.48 -6.10
CA ILE A 145 -0.99 13.00 -7.27
C ILE A 145 -1.41 14.23 -8.08
N LYS A 146 -1.07 14.24 -9.34
CA LYS A 146 -1.43 15.33 -10.22
C LYS A 146 -2.94 15.28 -10.51
N THR A 147 -3.65 16.33 -10.13
CA THR A 147 -5.11 16.41 -10.24
C THR A 147 -5.60 16.16 -11.67
N SER A 148 -4.89 16.66 -12.66
CA SER A 148 -5.22 16.52 -14.08
C SER A 148 -5.00 15.10 -14.65
N GLU A 149 -4.29 14.22 -13.95
CA GLU A 149 -4.09 12.81 -14.35
C GLU A 149 -5.26 11.93 -13.93
N ILE A 150 -6.07 12.35 -12.96
CA ILE A 150 -7.23 11.59 -12.50
C ILE A 150 -8.39 11.79 -13.48
N ASN A 151 -9.02 10.70 -13.90
CA ASN A 151 -10.18 10.76 -14.77
C ASN A 151 -11.51 10.87 -13.99
N ALA A 152 -12.61 11.07 -14.70
CA ALA A 152 -13.92 11.29 -14.08
C ALA A 152 -14.41 10.05 -13.31
N GLU A 153 -14.20 8.85 -13.86
CA GLU A 153 -14.58 7.59 -13.21
C GLU A 153 -13.79 7.38 -11.90
N GLU A 154 -12.49 7.71 -11.90
CA GLU A 154 -11.65 7.64 -10.71
C GLU A 154 -12.11 8.64 -9.63
N TRP A 155 -12.47 9.87 -10.01
CA TRP A 155 -13.07 10.83 -9.07
C TRP A 155 -14.40 10.33 -8.50
N CYS A 156 -15.27 9.76 -9.34
CA CYS A 156 -16.51 9.16 -8.89
C CYS A 156 -16.27 8.02 -7.91
N MET A 157 -15.27 7.18 -8.18
CA MET A 157 -14.85 6.09 -7.28
C MET A 157 -14.31 6.63 -5.95
N ILE A 158 -13.46 7.66 -5.97
CA ILE A 158 -12.92 8.33 -4.78
C ILE A 158 -14.04 8.89 -3.89
N PHE A 159 -15.07 9.46 -4.50
CA PHE A 159 -16.21 10.06 -3.79
C PHE A 159 -17.35 9.07 -3.50
N ASN A 160 -17.21 7.81 -3.92
CA ASN A 160 -18.21 6.75 -3.80
C ASN A 160 -19.58 7.19 -4.38
N VAL A 161 -19.57 7.69 -5.62
CA VAL A 161 -20.74 8.06 -6.39
C VAL A 161 -20.76 7.31 -7.71
N GLU A 162 -21.95 6.97 -8.21
CA GLU A 162 -22.11 6.37 -9.53
C GLU A 162 -21.97 7.44 -10.61
N ILE A 163 -21.24 7.13 -11.69
CA ILE A 163 -21.02 8.09 -12.80
C ILE A 163 -22.33 8.51 -13.48
N THR A 164 -23.34 7.66 -13.42
CA THR A 164 -24.67 7.89 -14.01
C THR A 164 -25.62 8.72 -13.11
N GLU A 165 -25.23 8.97 -11.87
CA GLU A 165 -25.98 9.86 -10.98
C GLU A 165 -25.75 11.33 -11.30
N PRO A 166 -26.66 12.25 -10.91
CA PRO A 166 -26.51 13.68 -11.21
C PRO A 166 -25.17 14.28 -10.79
N ILE A 167 -24.61 13.83 -9.65
CA ILE A 167 -23.29 14.24 -9.16
C ILE A 167 -22.19 13.70 -10.07
N GLY A 168 -22.25 12.41 -10.45
CA GLY A 168 -21.26 11.78 -11.35
C GLY A 168 -21.27 12.42 -12.74
N ILE A 169 -22.46 12.69 -13.30
CA ILE A 169 -22.63 13.37 -14.60
C ILE A 169 -21.99 14.76 -14.58
N LEU A 170 -22.14 15.51 -13.47
CA LEU A 170 -21.50 16.82 -13.36
C LEU A 170 -19.97 16.67 -13.27
N ILE A 171 -19.46 15.74 -12.46
CA ILE A 171 -18.02 15.45 -12.36
C ILE A 171 -17.47 15.10 -13.74
N GLU A 172 -18.09 14.17 -14.45
CA GLU A 172 -17.66 13.74 -15.80
C GLU A 172 -17.57 14.90 -16.75
N ARG A 173 -18.61 15.72 -16.83
CA ARG A 173 -18.65 16.90 -17.71
C ARG A 173 -17.54 17.90 -17.38
N ILE A 174 -17.35 18.24 -16.10
CA ILE A 174 -16.35 19.22 -15.69
C ILE A 174 -14.94 18.71 -15.97
N ILE A 175 -14.64 17.46 -15.60
CA ILE A 175 -13.31 16.87 -15.80
C ILE A 175 -12.98 16.76 -17.29
N ASN A 176 -13.92 16.32 -18.13
CA ASN A 176 -13.71 16.21 -19.57
C ASN A 176 -13.50 17.59 -20.21
N ASN A 177 -14.30 18.59 -19.85
CA ASN A 177 -14.13 19.97 -20.36
C ASN A 177 -12.75 20.53 -19.97
N LEU A 178 -12.33 20.37 -18.71
CA LEU A 178 -11.01 20.85 -18.26
C LEU A 178 -9.87 20.15 -19.02
N LYS A 179 -9.98 18.84 -19.27
CA LYS A 179 -8.98 18.08 -20.05
C LYS A 179 -8.91 18.53 -21.52
N GLU A 180 -10.02 18.96 -22.09
CA GLU A 180 -10.03 19.49 -23.45
C GLU A 180 -9.45 20.91 -23.53
N GLU A 181 -9.68 21.74 -22.51
CA GLU A 181 -9.25 23.15 -22.48
C GLU A 181 -7.78 23.32 -22.13
N ARG A 182 -7.24 22.45 -21.25
CA ARG A 182 -5.89 22.57 -20.71
C ARG A 182 -5.28 21.24 -20.29
N ASN A 183 -3.96 21.15 -20.41
CA ASN A 183 -3.23 19.93 -20.03
C ASN A 183 -3.01 19.81 -18.53
N ASP A 184 -3.17 20.89 -17.77
CA ASP A 184 -2.90 20.94 -16.35
C ASP A 184 -3.92 21.80 -15.61
N TYR A 185 -4.45 21.29 -14.50
CA TYR A 185 -5.41 21.97 -13.63
C TYR A 185 -5.36 21.38 -12.23
N ASP A 186 -5.68 22.19 -11.24
CA ASP A 186 -5.72 21.80 -9.83
C ASP A 186 -7.17 21.68 -9.31
N ILE A 187 -7.31 21.36 -8.03
CA ILE A 187 -8.61 21.24 -7.35
C ILE A 187 -9.40 22.57 -7.41
N ASN A 188 -8.72 23.72 -7.32
CA ASN A 188 -9.40 25.03 -7.35
C ASN A 188 -9.97 25.32 -8.74
N ASP A 189 -9.29 24.89 -9.80
CA ASP A 189 -9.80 24.99 -11.16
C ASP A 189 -11.08 24.16 -11.33
N ILE A 190 -11.12 22.94 -10.76
CA ILE A 190 -12.33 22.10 -10.77
C ILE A 190 -13.46 22.79 -10.01
N VAL A 191 -13.21 23.26 -8.80
CA VAL A 191 -14.20 23.97 -7.97
C VAL A 191 -14.78 25.18 -8.73
N LYS A 192 -13.92 25.95 -9.38
CA LYS A 192 -14.36 27.09 -10.21
C LYS A 192 -15.21 26.65 -11.40
N ALA A 193 -14.78 25.63 -12.13
CA ALA A 193 -15.55 25.10 -13.26
C ALA A 193 -16.93 24.56 -12.83
N VAL A 194 -17.03 23.93 -11.63
CA VAL A 194 -18.31 23.52 -11.04
C VAL A 194 -19.19 24.74 -10.73
N ALA A 195 -18.63 25.80 -10.15
CA ALA A 195 -19.37 27.02 -9.85
C ALA A 195 -19.90 27.70 -11.12
N ASP A 196 -19.13 27.69 -12.20
CA ASP A 196 -19.47 28.32 -13.49
C ASP A 196 -20.43 27.46 -14.35
N ASP A 197 -20.72 26.19 -13.97
CA ASP A 197 -21.64 25.33 -14.71
C ASP A 197 -23.07 25.86 -14.62
N ASP A 198 -23.71 26.06 -15.80
CA ASP A 198 -25.05 26.62 -15.94
C ASP A 198 -26.15 25.54 -16.10
N ARG A 199 -25.78 24.27 -16.23
CA ARG A 199 -26.69 23.18 -16.57
C ARG A 199 -27.20 22.40 -15.36
N SER A 200 -26.46 22.43 -14.24
CA SER A 200 -26.79 21.68 -13.07
C SER A 200 -27.50 22.50 -12.01
N GLU A 201 -28.39 21.86 -11.27
CA GLU A 201 -29.05 22.47 -10.12
C GLU A 201 -28.03 22.83 -9.02
N LYS A 202 -28.35 23.90 -8.28
CA LYS A 202 -27.47 24.44 -7.25
C LYS A 202 -27.07 23.39 -6.20
N ASN A 203 -28.00 22.56 -5.75
CA ASN A 203 -27.76 21.50 -4.75
C ASN A 203 -26.74 20.46 -5.25
N ILE A 204 -26.74 20.15 -6.56
CA ILE A 204 -25.78 19.22 -7.17
C ILE A 204 -24.40 19.88 -7.23
N LYS A 205 -24.35 21.17 -7.67
CA LYS A 205 -23.11 21.94 -7.69
C LYS A 205 -22.50 22.06 -6.29
N ASP A 206 -23.28 22.45 -5.30
CA ASP A 206 -22.83 22.57 -3.90
C ASP A 206 -22.29 21.20 -3.38
N ALA A 207 -22.92 20.09 -3.78
CA ALA A 207 -22.47 18.75 -3.37
C ALA A 207 -21.15 18.34 -4.02
N VAL A 208 -20.91 18.68 -5.28
CA VAL A 208 -19.65 18.40 -5.99
C VAL A 208 -18.55 19.32 -5.49
N GLU A 209 -18.81 20.62 -5.39
CA GLU A 209 -17.87 21.61 -4.87
C GLU A 209 -17.34 21.21 -3.49
N ASN A 210 -18.24 20.87 -2.55
CA ASN A 210 -17.83 20.44 -1.21
C ASN A 210 -16.92 19.19 -1.21
N ARG A 211 -17.15 18.24 -2.11
CA ARG A 211 -16.29 17.04 -2.22
C ARG A 211 -14.87 17.42 -2.67
N PHE A 212 -14.74 18.26 -3.67
CA PHE A 212 -13.42 18.72 -4.13
C PHE A 212 -12.73 19.61 -3.10
N LEU A 213 -13.44 20.49 -2.41
CA LEU A 213 -12.87 21.29 -1.31
C LEU A 213 -12.37 20.41 -0.16
N VAL A 214 -13.06 19.30 0.15
CA VAL A 214 -12.58 18.33 1.12
C VAL A 214 -11.36 17.59 0.60
N ALA A 215 -11.37 17.13 -0.64
CA ALA A 215 -10.23 16.46 -1.27
C ALA A 215 -8.97 17.35 -1.28
N GLY A 216 -9.12 18.64 -1.56
CA GLY A 216 -8.01 19.60 -1.49
C GLY A 216 -7.32 19.69 -0.12
N LYS A 217 -8.03 19.35 0.97
CA LYS A 217 -7.46 19.33 2.33
C LYS A 217 -6.69 18.06 2.67
N TRP A 218 -6.71 17.05 1.82
CA TRP A 218 -5.99 15.80 2.07
C TRP A 218 -4.47 15.93 1.90
N GLY A 219 -4.02 17.07 1.36
CA GLY A 219 -2.59 17.32 1.16
C GLY A 219 -1.90 16.37 0.18
N LEU A 220 -2.69 15.71 -0.67
CA LEU A 220 -2.23 14.68 -1.60
C LEU A 220 -2.12 15.19 -3.03
N PHE A 221 -2.94 16.17 -3.41
CA PHE A 221 -3.05 16.66 -4.78
C PHE A 221 -2.18 17.89 -5.04
N SER A 222 -1.66 17.96 -6.27
CA SER A 222 -0.92 19.11 -6.82
C SER A 222 -1.48 19.50 -8.17
#